data_f9f520277353e829b9d903b4ec847dd9
#
_entry.id   f9f520277353e829b9d903b4ec847dd9
#
_cell.length_a   1.000
_cell.length_b   1.000
_cell.length_c   1.000
_cell.angle_alpha   90.00
_cell.angle_beta   90.00
_cell.angle_gamma   90.00
#
_symmetry.space_group_name_H-M   'P 1'
#
loop_
_entity.id
_entity.type
_entity.pdbx_description
1 polymer ?
#
loop_
_entity_poly.entity_id
_entity_poly.type
_entity_poly.pdbx_seq_one_letter_code
_entity_poly.pdbx_strand_id
1 'polypeptide(L)'
;MMHCMTWQNDVSKWVFCNQQDEDGQVVRNKARLIAQGYTQVKGMDYGETYAPIARLESIRILLAYANHHNITLYQMDIKSAFLNCEIEEEVYVKQPPGFINPKKPNHVYKLHKALYCLKQAPIAWYKCLTKFLTTSGFEIGKIDSTLFTKRVNGELFVCQIYVDDIIFGSTNPLFSGKFGKLMSEKFEMSMMSELKFFLGLQIKQTKEGTSVSQTKYTKDLFKKFNMQECKGMSTPMPTSGHNDLTKDGEPVDQKVYRSMIGSLLYLCASRPDIMLSVCMCARYQAAPKECHLKAVKRIVRYLIHTPNFGIWYPKRSSFDLVGYSDSDYAGDKVDRKSTSGTCQFLGRSLVSWSSKKQNLVSLSTAEAEYIAVGSCCAQLLWMTQTLKDYGIYVKHVPLLCDNKSAIKIGHNPVQHSRTKHIEVRHHFIQDHVAKGDIDLKHVRTDKQLADIFTKPLDEKVFCRLRGELNIIDASNLE
;
A
#
# COMPACT_ATOMS: atom_id res chain seq x y z
N MET A 1 30.64 41.42 -15.25
CA MET A 1 31.54 40.47 -14.55
C MET A 1 30.67 39.53 -13.75
N MET A 2 30.34 38.36 -14.28
CA MET A 2 29.61 37.35 -13.53
C MET A 2 30.62 36.55 -12.73
N HIS A 3 30.57 36.65 -11.44
CA HIS A 3 31.30 35.79 -10.52
C HIS A 3 30.86 34.36 -10.77
N CYS A 4 31.81 33.53 -11.15
CA CYS A 4 31.65 32.08 -11.25
C CYS A 4 31.55 31.53 -9.82
N MET A 5 30.35 31.60 -9.20
CA MET A 5 30.03 30.70 -8.09
C MET A 5 29.97 29.30 -8.68
N THR A 6 30.66 28.37 -8.08
CA THR A 6 30.67 26.96 -8.46
C THR A 6 29.30 26.35 -8.13
N TRP A 7 28.28 26.68 -8.93
CA TRP A 7 27.02 25.98 -8.93
C TRP A 7 27.30 24.54 -9.35
N GLN A 8 26.91 23.59 -8.54
CA GLN A 8 26.95 22.19 -8.93
C GLN A 8 25.96 22.00 -10.08
N ASN A 9 26.47 21.95 -11.31
CA ASN A 9 25.67 21.70 -12.50
C ASN A 9 25.24 20.22 -12.48
N ASP A 10 23.96 19.95 -12.36
CA ASP A 10 23.41 18.60 -12.45
C ASP A 10 23.77 17.98 -13.81
N VAL A 11 24.33 16.78 -13.77
CA VAL A 11 24.67 16.05 -15.00
C VAL A 11 23.41 15.41 -15.54
N SER A 12 23.12 15.61 -16.82
CA SER A 12 22.03 14.91 -17.50
C SER A 12 22.48 13.56 -18.05
N LYS A 13 21.60 12.58 -18.05
CA LYS A 13 21.85 11.22 -18.57
C LYS A 13 20.64 10.69 -19.31
N TRP A 14 20.86 10.00 -20.43
CA TRP A 14 19.83 9.23 -21.09
C TRP A 14 19.64 7.87 -20.40
N VAL A 15 18.38 7.53 -20.12
CA VAL A 15 17.98 6.20 -19.66
C VAL A 15 17.09 5.58 -20.72
N PHE A 16 17.54 4.44 -21.25
CA PHE A 16 16.81 3.66 -22.25
C PHE A 16 16.14 2.47 -21.56
N CYS A 17 14.88 2.24 -21.90
CA CYS A 17 14.09 1.14 -21.36
C CYS A 17 13.22 0.56 -22.46
N ASN A 18 13.24 -0.76 -22.63
CA ASN A 18 12.37 -1.48 -23.52
C ASN A 18 11.08 -1.85 -22.77
N GLN A 19 9.95 -1.47 -23.32
CA GLN A 19 8.66 -1.92 -22.83
C GLN A 19 8.30 -3.23 -23.55
N GLN A 20 8.04 -4.28 -22.77
CA GLN A 20 7.68 -5.60 -23.26
C GLN A 20 6.18 -5.84 -23.03
N ASP A 21 5.55 -6.65 -23.93
CA ASP A 21 4.21 -7.17 -23.75
C ASP A 21 4.17 -8.35 -22.76
N GLU A 22 3.02 -9.03 -22.70
CA GLU A 22 2.82 -10.18 -21.81
C GLU A 22 3.68 -11.40 -22.22
N ASP A 23 4.06 -11.48 -23.48
CA ASP A 23 4.89 -12.55 -24.05
C ASP A 23 6.39 -12.24 -23.99
N GLY A 24 6.77 -11.05 -23.48
CA GLY A 24 8.16 -10.61 -23.34
C GLY A 24 8.73 -9.97 -24.61
N GLN A 25 7.90 -9.72 -25.64
CA GLN A 25 8.35 -9.05 -26.86
C GLN A 25 8.43 -7.54 -26.66
N VAL A 26 9.46 -6.91 -27.22
CA VAL A 26 9.66 -5.46 -27.14
C VAL A 26 8.66 -4.75 -28.04
N VAL A 27 7.63 -4.14 -27.45
CA VAL A 27 6.60 -3.38 -28.18
C VAL A 27 6.93 -1.90 -28.30
N ARG A 28 7.82 -1.37 -27.44
CA ARG A 28 8.21 0.03 -27.49
C ARG A 28 9.56 0.28 -26.82
N ASN A 29 10.38 1.13 -27.45
CA ASN A 29 11.59 1.67 -26.84
C ASN A 29 11.28 3.02 -26.21
N LYS A 30 11.62 3.21 -24.95
CA LYS A 30 11.49 4.50 -24.22
C LYS A 30 12.87 5.07 -23.93
N ALA A 31 13.09 6.34 -24.28
CA ALA A 31 14.25 7.11 -23.88
C ALA A 31 13.80 8.23 -22.94
N ARG A 32 14.44 8.37 -21.78
CA ARG A 32 14.19 9.46 -20.84
C ARG A 32 15.46 10.21 -20.56
N LEU A 33 15.44 11.53 -20.73
CA LEU A 33 16.48 12.38 -20.19
C LEU A 33 16.21 12.60 -18.71
N ILE A 34 17.18 12.29 -17.87
CA ILE A 34 17.09 12.46 -16.42
C ILE A 34 18.19 13.41 -15.93
N ALA A 35 17.91 14.19 -14.91
CA ALA A 35 18.92 14.93 -14.15
C ALA A 35 19.48 14.04 -13.02
N GLN A 36 20.73 14.25 -12.62
CA GLN A 36 21.32 13.54 -11.48
C GLN A 36 21.04 14.30 -10.18
N GLY A 37 19.76 14.47 -9.83
CA GLY A 37 19.30 15.25 -8.69
C GLY A 37 19.71 14.72 -7.30
N TYR A 38 20.47 13.63 -7.22
CA TYR A 38 21.06 13.16 -5.96
C TYR A 38 22.17 14.09 -5.45
N THR A 39 22.72 14.95 -6.30
CA THR A 39 23.73 15.96 -5.95
C THR A 39 23.14 17.24 -5.38
N GLN A 40 21.80 17.43 -5.53
CA GLN A 40 21.10 18.62 -5.05
C GLN A 40 21.09 18.70 -3.51
N VAL A 41 21.31 19.92 -2.98
CA VAL A 41 21.39 20.23 -1.56
C VAL A 41 20.11 20.98 -1.11
N LYS A 42 19.49 20.49 -0.03
CA LYS A 42 18.31 21.13 0.54
C LYS A 42 18.65 22.54 1.06
N GLY A 43 17.78 23.50 0.78
CA GLY A 43 17.94 24.91 1.16
C GLY A 43 18.77 25.74 0.18
N MET A 44 19.45 25.10 -0.79
CA MET A 44 20.19 25.76 -1.88
C MET A 44 19.51 25.50 -3.24
N ASP A 45 19.39 24.22 -3.62
CA ASP A 45 18.87 23.79 -4.92
C ASP A 45 17.36 23.53 -4.88
N TYR A 46 16.82 23.23 -3.73
CA TYR A 46 15.39 22.99 -3.52
C TYR A 46 14.97 23.26 -2.07
N GLY A 47 13.70 23.65 -1.88
CA GLY A 47 13.11 23.84 -0.58
C GLY A 47 12.34 22.60 -0.12
N GLU A 48 11.13 22.40 -0.64
CA GLU A 48 10.22 21.28 -0.32
C GLU A 48 10.24 20.25 -1.44
N THR A 49 10.31 18.99 -1.07
CA THR A 49 10.30 17.86 -2.03
C THR A 49 9.15 16.90 -1.82
N TYR A 50 8.46 17.00 -0.67
CA TYR A 50 7.40 16.08 -0.34
C TYR A 50 6.19 16.30 -1.25
N ALA A 51 5.89 15.30 -2.09
CA ALA A 51 4.64 15.19 -2.82
C ALA A 51 3.77 14.10 -2.17
N PRO A 52 2.48 14.33 -1.98
CA PRO A 52 1.57 13.30 -1.49
C PRO A 52 1.56 12.07 -2.41
N ILE A 53 1.55 10.89 -1.79
CA ILE A 53 1.46 9.61 -2.47
C ILE A 53 0.27 8.85 -1.88
N ALA A 54 -0.60 8.31 -2.74
CA ALA A 54 -1.75 7.53 -2.30
C ALA A 54 -1.32 6.29 -1.52
N ARG A 55 -1.96 6.03 -0.40
CA ARG A 55 -1.81 4.79 0.34
C ARG A 55 -2.54 3.66 -0.39
N LEU A 56 -2.04 2.43 -0.28
CA LEU A 56 -2.75 1.27 -0.86
C LEU A 56 -4.15 1.08 -0.25
N GLU A 57 -4.31 1.41 1.03
CA GLU A 57 -5.61 1.39 1.70
C GLU A 57 -6.60 2.36 1.06
N SER A 58 -6.16 3.56 0.63
CA SER A 58 -7.01 4.51 -0.10
C SER A 58 -7.52 3.91 -1.42
N ILE A 59 -6.65 3.22 -2.16
CA ILE A 59 -7.05 2.52 -3.39
C ILE A 59 -8.06 1.42 -3.09
N ARG A 60 -7.86 0.66 -2.01
CA ARG A 60 -8.79 -0.42 -1.62
C ARG A 60 -10.13 0.13 -1.13
N ILE A 61 -10.13 1.25 -0.41
CA ILE A 61 -11.38 1.98 -0.06
C ILE A 61 -12.11 2.40 -1.33
N LEU A 62 -11.40 2.98 -2.31
CA LEU A 62 -11.98 3.36 -3.59
C LEU A 62 -12.59 2.16 -4.34
N LEU A 63 -11.89 1.02 -4.39
CA LEU A 63 -12.38 -0.21 -5.00
C LEU A 63 -13.64 -0.74 -4.29
N ALA A 64 -13.64 -0.78 -2.95
CA ALA A 64 -14.78 -1.19 -2.15
C ALA A 64 -15.98 -0.24 -2.34
N TYR A 65 -15.72 1.07 -2.34
CA TYR A 65 -16.73 2.10 -2.61
C TYR A 65 -17.34 1.95 -4.01
N ALA A 66 -16.51 1.79 -5.02
CA ALA A 66 -16.94 1.63 -6.41
C ALA A 66 -17.84 0.38 -6.58
N ASN A 67 -17.47 -0.73 -5.94
CA ASN A 67 -18.30 -1.95 -5.96
C ASN A 67 -19.66 -1.73 -5.27
N HIS A 68 -19.68 -1.09 -4.11
CA HIS A 68 -20.92 -0.82 -3.38
C HIS A 68 -21.87 0.05 -4.18
N HIS A 69 -21.35 1.10 -4.83
CA HIS A 69 -22.13 2.05 -5.63
C HIS A 69 -22.26 1.65 -7.12
N ASN A 70 -21.81 0.47 -7.51
CA ASN A 70 -21.83 -0.01 -8.89
C ASN A 70 -21.15 0.96 -9.89
N ILE A 71 -20.04 1.55 -9.49
CA ILE A 71 -19.22 2.45 -10.30
C ILE A 71 -18.19 1.63 -11.06
N THR A 72 -18.10 1.81 -12.37
CA THR A 72 -16.96 1.32 -13.15
C THR A 72 -15.80 2.28 -13.00
N LEU A 73 -14.64 1.76 -12.60
CA LEU A 73 -13.42 2.54 -12.50
C LEU A 73 -12.63 2.47 -13.80
N TYR A 74 -12.07 3.61 -14.18
CA TYR A 74 -11.23 3.82 -15.34
C TYR A 74 -9.84 4.25 -14.91
N GLN A 75 -8.86 4.04 -15.79
CA GLN A 75 -7.49 4.49 -15.62
C GLN A 75 -7.01 5.32 -16.81
N MET A 76 -6.13 6.26 -16.52
CA MET A 76 -5.36 7.03 -17.50
C MET A 76 -3.95 7.27 -16.94
N ASP A 77 -2.97 7.37 -17.84
CA ASP A 77 -1.57 7.68 -17.52
C ASP A 77 -1.17 8.98 -18.23
N ILE A 78 -0.51 9.89 -17.51
CA ILE A 78 -0.02 11.15 -18.05
C ILE A 78 1.38 10.94 -18.59
N LYS A 79 1.52 11.11 -19.91
CA LYS A 79 2.83 11.01 -20.53
C LYS A 79 3.73 12.17 -20.13
N SER A 80 4.95 11.82 -19.72
CA SER A 80 5.97 12.82 -19.38
C SER A 80 5.51 13.85 -18.33
N ALA A 81 4.81 13.38 -17.28
CA ALA A 81 4.15 14.19 -16.27
C ALA A 81 5.02 15.36 -15.76
N PHE A 82 6.25 15.10 -15.35
CA PHE A 82 7.14 16.14 -14.81
C PHE A 82 7.50 17.24 -15.83
N LEU A 83 7.55 16.90 -17.12
CA LEU A 83 7.85 17.90 -18.16
C LEU A 83 6.71 18.89 -18.44
N ASN A 84 5.54 18.67 -17.84
CA ASN A 84 4.40 19.59 -17.99
C ASN A 84 4.43 20.73 -16.98
N CYS A 85 5.32 20.70 -15.98
CA CYS A 85 5.27 21.64 -14.85
C CYS A 85 6.46 22.56 -14.81
N GLU A 86 6.19 23.84 -14.61
CA GLU A 86 7.20 24.84 -14.31
C GLU A 86 7.79 24.59 -12.91
N ILE A 87 9.07 24.91 -12.76
CA ILE A 87 9.78 24.92 -11.48
C ILE A 87 10.05 26.35 -11.07
N GLU A 88 9.93 26.63 -9.77
CA GLU A 88 10.17 27.95 -9.21
C GLU A 88 11.67 28.16 -8.92
N GLU A 89 12.39 27.08 -8.69
CA GLU A 89 13.79 27.09 -8.36
C GLU A 89 14.68 27.30 -9.61
N GLU A 90 15.81 27.92 -9.40
CA GLU A 90 16.80 28.15 -10.44
C GLU A 90 17.73 26.93 -10.58
N VAL A 91 17.45 26.08 -11.58
CA VAL A 91 18.16 24.81 -11.82
C VAL A 91 18.90 24.86 -13.14
N TYR A 92 20.18 24.49 -13.11
CA TYR A 92 21.06 24.44 -14.28
C TYR A 92 21.49 22.99 -14.53
N VAL A 93 21.39 22.53 -15.79
CA VAL A 93 21.81 21.18 -16.19
C VAL A 93 22.81 21.28 -17.34
N LYS A 94 23.79 20.38 -17.35
CA LYS A 94 24.75 20.26 -18.47
C LYS A 94 24.01 19.85 -19.73
N GLN A 95 24.52 20.26 -20.87
CA GLN A 95 24.02 19.83 -22.17
C GLN A 95 24.06 18.31 -22.26
N PRO A 96 22.93 17.65 -22.67
CA PRO A 96 22.86 16.19 -22.69
C PRO A 96 23.80 15.61 -23.75
N PRO A 97 24.33 14.39 -23.51
CA PRO A 97 25.16 13.69 -24.49
C PRO A 97 24.44 13.56 -25.84
N GLY A 98 25.15 13.88 -26.95
CA GLY A 98 24.58 13.89 -28.30
C GLY A 98 23.91 15.21 -28.71
N PHE A 99 23.72 16.18 -27.79
CA PHE A 99 23.09 17.48 -28.05
C PHE A 99 23.98 18.65 -27.58
N ILE A 100 25.30 18.44 -27.49
CA ILE A 100 26.24 19.46 -27.11
C ILE A 100 26.43 20.45 -28.29
N ASN A 101 26.18 21.72 -28.02
CA ASN A 101 26.37 22.77 -29.02
C ASN A 101 27.85 22.98 -29.29
N PRO A 102 28.36 22.72 -30.53
CA PRO A 102 29.80 22.86 -30.83
C PRO A 102 30.37 24.28 -30.65
N LYS A 103 29.49 25.29 -30.78
CA LYS A 103 29.90 26.70 -30.62
C LYS A 103 29.93 27.15 -29.15
N LYS A 104 29.26 26.41 -28.26
CA LYS A 104 29.10 26.75 -26.84
C LYS A 104 29.19 25.51 -25.95
N PRO A 105 30.27 24.73 -26.00
CA PRO A 105 30.32 23.40 -25.34
C PRO A 105 30.24 23.48 -23.82
N ASN A 106 30.68 24.59 -23.23
CA ASN A 106 30.69 24.79 -21.78
C ASN A 106 29.40 25.48 -21.22
N HIS A 107 28.43 25.77 -22.09
CA HIS A 107 27.16 26.35 -21.60
C HIS A 107 26.25 25.30 -21.01
N VAL A 108 25.43 25.73 -20.05
CA VAL A 108 24.43 24.91 -19.38
C VAL A 108 23.05 25.42 -19.76
N TYR A 109 22.03 24.53 -19.62
CA TYR A 109 20.63 24.90 -19.78
C TYR A 109 20.04 25.30 -18.43
N LYS A 110 19.41 26.47 -18.36
CA LYS A 110 18.49 26.82 -17.27
C LYS A 110 17.17 26.15 -17.52
N LEU A 111 16.71 25.36 -16.57
CA LEU A 111 15.42 24.67 -16.68
C LEU A 111 14.28 25.64 -16.37
N HIS A 112 13.26 25.63 -17.22
CA HIS A 112 11.97 26.28 -16.96
C HIS A 112 10.93 25.28 -16.48
N LYS A 113 11.09 24.02 -16.84
CA LYS A 113 10.20 22.91 -16.44
C LYS A 113 10.98 21.85 -15.70
N ALA A 114 10.27 21.11 -14.85
CA ALA A 114 10.84 19.99 -14.12
C ALA A 114 11.39 18.92 -15.07
N LEU A 115 12.45 18.25 -14.63
CA LEU A 115 13.05 17.11 -15.32
C LEU A 115 13.01 15.88 -14.40
N TYR A 116 12.95 14.70 -14.97
CA TYR A 116 12.99 13.45 -14.20
C TYR A 116 14.23 13.40 -13.29
N CYS A 117 14.04 12.84 -12.09
CA CYS A 117 15.04 12.69 -11.02
C CYS A 117 15.50 13.99 -10.31
N LEU A 118 14.96 15.17 -10.64
CA LEU A 118 15.09 16.32 -9.77
C LEU A 118 14.29 16.11 -8.48
N LYS A 119 14.83 16.57 -7.34
CA LYS A 119 14.19 16.43 -6.03
C LYS A 119 12.84 17.13 -5.95
N GLN A 120 12.69 18.30 -6.57
CA GLN A 120 11.46 19.10 -6.61
C GLN A 120 10.46 18.68 -7.69
N ALA A 121 10.84 17.81 -8.64
CA ALA A 121 9.93 17.44 -9.73
C ALA A 121 8.60 16.82 -9.26
N PRO A 122 8.56 15.93 -8.25
CA PRO A 122 7.30 15.37 -7.77
C PRO A 122 6.34 16.42 -7.18
N ILE A 123 6.85 17.36 -6.38
CA ILE A 123 5.99 18.40 -5.78
C ILE A 123 5.53 19.42 -6.81
N ALA A 124 6.38 19.80 -7.78
CA ALA A 124 6.01 20.68 -8.87
C ALA A 124 4.87 20.07 -9.70
N TRP A 125 4.98 18.78 -10.02
CA TRP A 125 3.92 18.05 -10.71
C TRP A 125 2.62 17.99 -9.90
N TYR A 126 2.69 17.62 -8.61
CA TYR A 126 1.51 17.57 -7.74
C TYR A 126 0.81 18.94 -7.67
N LYS A 127 1.55 20.03 -7.48
CA LYS A 127 0.99 21.40 -7.48
C LYS A 127 0.30 21.74 -8.81
N CYS A 128 0.92 21.39 -9.94
CA CYS A 128 0.39 21.66 -11.27
C CYS A 128 -0.93 20.93 -11.52
N LEU A 129 -0.97 19.60 -11.25
CA LEU A 129 -2.17 18.79 -11.42
C LEU A 129 -3.27 19.21 -10.44
N THR A 130 -2.93 19.45 -9.18
CA THR A 130 -3.87 19.93 -8.16
C THR A 130 -4.51 21.26 -8.56
N LYS A 131 -3.71 22.25 -9.02
CA LYS A 131 -4.21 23.54 -9.50
C LYS A 131 -5.20 23.36 -10.67
N PHE A 132 -4.87 22.48 -11.60
CA PHE A 132 -5.73 22.19 -12.74
C PHE A 132 -7.07 21.55 -12.30
N LEU A 133 -7.03 20.55 -11.45
CA LEU A 133 -8.23 19.85 -10.96
C LEU A 133 -9.11 20.78 -10.11
N THR A 134 -8.52 21.56 -9.20
CA THR A 134 -9.30 22.51 -8.36
C THR A 134 -9.92 23.62 -9.17
N THR A 135 -9.22 24.16 -10.17
CA THR A 135 -9.79 25.14 -11.11
C THR A 135 -10.94 24.54 -11.94
N SER A 136 -10.89 23.22 -12.17
CA SER A 136 -11.96 22.47 -12.85
C SER A 136 -13.12 22.09 -11.90
N GLY A 137 -13.11 22.57 -10.65
CA GLY A 137 -14.17 22.40 -9.66
C GLY A 137 -14.10 21.09 -8.88
N PHE A 138 -12.93 20.47 -8.78
CA PHE A 138 -12.69 19.34 -7.87
C PHE A 138 -12.25 19.83 -6.49
N GLU A 139 -12.65 19.11 -5.46
CA GLU A 139 -12.23 19.33 -4.08
C GLU A 139 -11.17 18.28 -3.70
N ILE A 140 -10.14 18.74 -2.99
CA ILE A 140 -9.07 17.85 -2.47
C ILE A 140 -9.59 17.16 -1.21
N GLY A 141 -9.34 15.88 -1.07
CA GLY A 141 -9.61 15.13 0.17
C GLY A 141 -8.88 15.74 1.36
N LYS A 142 -9.58 15.89 2.47
CA LYS A 142 -9.02 16.52 3.69
C LYS A 142 -7.99 15.64 4.38
N ILE A 143 -8.11 14.32 4.24
CA ILE A 143 -7.21 13.33 4.86
C ILE A 143 -6.26 12.75 3.85
N ASP A 144 -6.77 12.41 2.68
CA ASP A 144 -5.96 11.94 1.55
C ASP A 144 -5.91 13.03 0.48
N SER A 145 -4.84 13.80 0.48
CA SER A 145 -4.63 14.88 -0.49
C SER A 145 -4.42 14.37 -1.93
N THR A 146 -4.33 13.06 -2.14
CA THR A 146 -4.29 12.44 -3.48
C THR A 146 -5.68 12.05 -3.99
N LEU A 147 -6.71 12.16 -3.15
CA LEU A 147 -8.11 11.96 -3.51
C LEU A 147 -8.71 13.30 -3.93
N PHE A 148 -9.38 13.31 -5.08
CA PHE A 148 -10.15 14.44 -5.59
C PHE A 148 -11.59 14.02 -5.80
N THR A 149 -12.53 14.84 -5.34
CA THR A 149 -13.95 14.57 -5.48
C THR A 149 -14.65 15.74 -6.14
N LYS A 150 -15.71 15.47 -6.86
CA LYS A 150 -16.60 16.49 -7.42
C LYS A 150 -18.04 16.02 -7.34
N ARG A 151 -18.92 16.87 -6.81
CA ARG A 151 -20.37 16.59 -6.77
C ARG A 151 -21.10 17.46 -7.78
N VAL A 152 -21.91 16.82 -8.62
CA VAL A 152 -22.72 17.49 -9.63
C VAL A 152 -24.13 16.88 -9.60
N ASN A 153 -25.14 17.66 -9.26
CA ASN A 153 -26.55 17.21 -9.19
C ASN A 153 -26.76 15.97 -8.29
N GLY A 154 -26.06 15.90 -7.17
CA GLY A 154 -26.11 14.75 -6.25
C GLY A 154 -25.22 13.56 -6.63
N GLU A 155 -24.73 13.52 -7.84
CA GLU A 155 -23.81 12.49 -8.33
C GLU A 155 -22.39 12.76 -7.86
N LEU A 156 -21.69 11.72 -7.42
CA LEU A 156 -20.30 11.80 -7.00
C LEU A 156 -19.37 11.32 -8.11
N PHE A 157 -18.37 12.13 -8.41
CA PHE A 157 -17.20 11.77 -9.18
C PHE A 157 -16.01 11.67 -8.23
N VAL A 158 -15.22 10.62 -8.34
CA VAL A 158 -14.01 10.39 -7.56
C VAL A 158 -12.81 10.20 -8.49
N CYS A 159 -11.68 10.77 -8.08
CA CYS A 159 -10.43 10.67 -8.79
C CYS A 159 -9.29 10.48 -7.76
N GLN A 160 -8.53 9.40 -7.88
CA GLN A 160 -7.37 9.10 -7.06
C GLN A 160 -6.12 9.23 -7.92
N ILE A 161 -5.15 10.02 -7.51
CA ILE A 161 -3.90 10.21 -8.23
C ILE A 161 -2.73 9.48 -7.54
N TYR A 162 -1.87 8.92 -8.37
CA TYR A 162 -0.59 8.33 -7.93
C TYR A 162 0.51 8.72 -8.92
N VAL A 163 1.16 9.85 -8.67
CA VAL A 163 2.15 10.48 -9.55
C VAL A 163 1.55 10.77 -10.93
N ASP A 164 1.83 9.95 -11.94
CA ASP A 164 1.34 10.04 -13.33
C ASP A 164 0.12 9.14 -13.61
N ASP A 165 -0.13 8.16 -12.76
CA ASP A 165 -1.31 7.28 -12.85
C ASP A 165 -2.55 7.90 -12.20
N ILE A 166 -3.69 7.83 -12.88
CA ILE A 166 -4.98 8.35 -12.39
C ILE A 166 -6.02 7.24 -12.47
N ILE A 167 -6.69 6.97 -11.34
CA ILE A 167 -7.90 6.14 -11.27
C ILE A 167 -9.09 7.05 -11.02
N PHE A 168 -10.17 6.85 -11.74
CA PHE A 168 -11.38 7.66 -11.57
C PHE A 168 -12.64 6.90 -11.94
N GLY A 169 -13.75 7.39 -11.44
CA GLY A 169 -15.07 6.88 -11.75
C GLY A 169 -16.17 7.79 -11.22
N SER A 170 -17.40 7.54 -11.66
CA SER A 170 -18.56 8.29 -11.23
C SER A 170 -19.79 7.40 -11.16
N THR A 171 -20.73 7.75 -10.29
CA THR A 171 -22.08 7.19 -10.29
C THR A 171 -22.80 7.44 -11.61
N ASN A 172 -22.41 8.50 -12.35
CA ASN A 172 -22.89 8.78 -13.71
C ASN A 172 -21.77 8.55 -14.73
N PRO A 173 -21.87 7.52 -15.58
CA PRO A 173 -20.82 7.19 -16.56
C PRO A 173 -20.45 8.32 -17.53
N LEU A 174 -21.37 9.22 -17.84
CA LEU A 174 -21.10 10.36 -18.72
C LEU A 174 -20.04 11.31 -18.17
N PHE A 175 -19.91 11.41 -16.84
CA PHE A 175 -18.90 12.26 -16.22
C PHE A 175 -17.50 11.69 -16.38
N SER A 176 -17.34 10.37 -16.39
CA SER A 176 -16.04 9.73 -16.67
C SER A 176 -15.54 10.08 -18.08
N GLY A 177 -16.41 10.04 -19.09
CA GLY A 177 -16.05 10.43 -20.44
C GLY A 177 -15.70 11.92 -20.58
N LYS A 178 -16.44 12.82 -19.88
CA LYS A 178 -16.13 14.25 -19.84
C LYS A 178 -14.79 14.53 -19.17
N PHE A 179 -14.49 13.82 -18.08
CA PHE A 179 -13.20 13.95 -17.38
C PHE A 179 -12.04 13.50 -18.27
N GLY A 180 -12.19 12.38 -18.97
CA GLY A 180 -11.17 11.91 -19.92
C GLY A 180 -10.84 12.94 -21.00
N LYS A 181 -11.86 13.62 -21.56
CA LYS A 181 -11.67 14.73 -22.52
C LYS A 181 -10.97 15.92 -21.88
N LEU A 182 -11.45 16.37 -20.71
CA LEU A 182 -10.85 17.48 -19.96
C LEU A 182 -9.36 17.29 -19.70
N MET A 183 -8.96 16.08 -19.28
CA MET A 183 -7.56 15.75 -19.06
C MET A 183 -6.75 15.73 -20.35
N SER A 184 -7.31 15.17 -21.43
CA SER A 184 -6.64 15.09 -22.75
C SER A 184 -6.47 16.43 -23.45
N GLU A 185 -7.30 17.42 -23.14
CA GLU A 185 -7.14 18.79 -23.64
C GLU A 185 -5.98 19.52 -22.98
N LYS A 186 -5.64 19.16 -21.74
CA LYS A 186 -4.57 19.82 -20.96
C LYS A 186 -3.24 19.10 -21.02
N PHE A 187 -3.27 17.77 -20.99
CA PHE A 187 -2.07 16.92 -20.90
C PHE A 187 -2.06 15.88 -22.01
N GLU A 188 -0.87 15.43 -22.40
CA GLU A 188 -0.75 14.27 -23.27
C GLU A 188 -1.05 13.01 -22.44
N MET A 189 -2.21 12.40 -22.69
CA MET A 189 -2.73 11.26 -21.96
C MET A 189 -2.60 9.96 -22.73
N SER A 190 -2.52 8.83 -22.02
CA SER A 190 -2.89 7.54 -22.58
C SER A 190 -4.39 7.51 -22.88
N MET A 191 -4.83 6.58 -23.74
CA MET A 191 -6.26 6.37 -23.96
C MET A 191 -6.91 5.92 -22.63
N MET A 192 -8.06 6.51 -22.30
CA MET A 192 -8.89 6.06 -21.18
C MET A 192 -9.28 4.60 -21.38
N SER A 193 -9.02 3.77 -20.39
CA SER A 193 -9.41 2.36 -20.39
C SER A 193 -10.03 1.98 -19.04
N GLU A 194 -10.84 0.92 -19.05
CA GLU A 194 -11.27 0.31 -17.80
C GLU A 194 -10.07 -0.10 -16.95
N LEU A 195 -10.16 0.07 -15.63
CA LEU A 195 -9.08 -0.23 -14.71
C LEU A 195 -8.76 -1.74 -14.71
N LYS A 196 -7.59 -2.10 -15.23
CA LYS A 196 -7.09 -3.47 -15.30
C LYS A 196 -5.80 -3.69 -14.52
N PHE A 197 -4.93 -2.67 -14.49
CA PHE A 197 -3.65 -2.74 -13.80
C PHE A 197 -3.38 -1.44 -13.06
N PHE A 198 -2.99 -1.54 -11.80
CA PHE A 198 -2.59 -0.39 -11.03
C PHE A 198 -1.52 -0.77 -10.00
N LEU A 199 -0.37 -0.09 -10.02
CA LEU A 199 0.76 -0.34 -9.12
C LEU A 199 1.18 -1.82 -9.05
N GLY A 200 1.10 -2.52 -10.18
CA GLY A 200 1.40 -3.94 -10.27
C GLY A 200 0.30 -4.88 -9.74
N LEU A 201 -0.83 -4.33 -9.30
CA LEU A 201 -2.03 -5.09 -9.01
C LEU A 201 -2.82 -5.32 -10.30
N GLN A 202 -3.26 -6.55 -10.52
CA GLN A 202 -4.20 -6.92 -11.57
C GLN A 202 -5.62 -6.78 -11.01
N ILE A 203 -6.45 -6.00 -11.67
CA ILE A 203 -7.81 -5.68 -11.25
C ILE A 203 -8.77 -6.19 -12.32
N LYS A 204 -9.70 -7.07 -11.92
CA LYS A 204 -10.76 -7.57 -12.81
C LYS A 204 -12.11 -7.15 -12.23
N GLN A 205 -12.77 -6.21 -12.90
CA GLN A 205 -14.12 -5.76 -12.58
C GLN A 205 -15.13 -6.68 -13.29
N THR A 206 -16.09 -7.21 -12.52
CA THR A 206 -17.16 -8.09 -13.03
C THR A 206 -18.54 -7.60 -12.57
N LYS A 207 -19.60 -8.26 -13.01
CA LYS A 207 -20.96 -7.96 -12.54
C LYS A 207 -21.16 -8.28 -11.05
N GLU A 208 -20.44 -9.27 -10.52
CA GLU A 208 -20.55 -9.76 -9.14
C GLU A 208 -19.62 -9.03 -8.17
N GLY A 209 -18.53 -8.41 -8.69
CA GLY A 209 -17.55 -7.75 -7.84
C GLY A 209 -16.24 -7.44 -8.57
N THR A 210 -15.22 -7.11 -7.77
CA THR A 210 -13.87 -6.83 -8.28
C THR A 210 -12.85 -7.73 -7.62
N SER A 211 -12.00 -8.38 -8.41
CA SER A 211 -10.85 -9.12 -7.90
C SER A 211 -9.57 -8.29 -8.02
N VAL A 212 -8.70 -8.42 -7.01
CA VAL A 212 -7.39 -7.78 -6.95
C VAL A 212 -6.35 -8.86 -6.71
N SER A 213 -5.47 -9.07 -7.67
CA SER A 213 -4.45 -10.13 -7.63
C SER A 213 -3.09 -9.65 -8.17
N GLN A 214 -2.07 -10.47 -8.02
CA GLN A 214 -0.74 -10.26 -8.60
C GLN A 214 -0.24 -11.56 -9.27
N THR A 215 -1.11 -12.22 -10.02
CA THR A 215 -0.85 -13.54 -10.63
C THR A 215 0.38 -13.54 -11.52
N LYS A 216 0.55 -12.53 -12.39
CA LYS A 216 1.73 -12.41 -13.26
C LYS A 216 3.01 -12.28 -12.42
N TYR A 217 3.01 -11.35 -11.49
CA TYR A 217 4.15 -11.13 -10.60
C TYR A 217 4.51 -12.39 -9.79
N THR A 218 3.51 -13.12 -9.30
CA THR A 218 3.70 -14.37 -8.57
C THR A 218 4.40 -15.42 -9.43
N LYS A 219 4.00 -15.57 -10.70
CA LYS A 219 4.64 -16.49 -11.66
C LYS A 219 6.07 -16.06 -12.00
N ASP A 220 6.32 -14.76 -12.16
CA ASP A 220 7.65 -14.20 -12.43
C ASP A 220 8.59 -14.39 -11.22
N LEU A 221 8.05 -14.35 -9.99
CA LEU A 221 8.80 -14.63 -8.78
C LEU A 221 9.31 -16.09 -8.74
N PHE A 222 8.49 -17.05 -9.19
CA PHE A 222 8.93 -18.46 -9.28
C PHE A 222 10.10 -18.63 -10.24
N LYS A 223 10.07 -17.97 -11.41
CA LYS A 223 11.16 -17.96 -12.39
C LYS A 223 12.41 -17.29 -11.81
N LYS A 224 12.25 -16.12 -11.19
CA LYS A 224 13.36 -15.36 -10.60
C LYS A 224 14.15 -16.16 -9.55
N PHE A 225 13.50 -17.01 -8.77
CA PHE A 225 14.13 -17.81 -7.71
C PHE A 225 14.32 -19.27 -8.05
N ASN A 226 14.11 -19.67 -9.32
CA ASN A 226 14.27 -21.03 -9.82
C ASN A 226 13.47 -22.07 -9.00
N MET A 227 12.19 -21.76 -8.74
CA MET A 227 11.32 -22.60 -7.90
C MET A 227 10.08 -23.13 -8.62
N GLN A 228 10.02 -23.05 -9.96
CA GLN A 228 8.83 -23.46 -10.75
C GLN A 228 8.45 -24.93 -10.53
N GLU A 229 9.47 -25.81 -10.46
CA GLU A 229 9.30 -27.27 -10.34
C GLU A 229 9.15 -27.75 -8.89
N CYS A 230 9.08 -26.84 -7.92
CA CYS A 230 8.97 -27.21 -6.53
C CYS A 230 7.57 -27.71 -6.16
N LYS A 231 7.47 -28.78 -5.38
CA LYS A 231 6.19 -29.26 -4.85
C LYS A 231 5.53 -28.18 -3.98
N GLY A 232 4.25 -27.87 -4.25
CA GLY A 232 3.44 -26.92 -3.50
C GLY A 232 3.23 -27.32 -2.04
N MET A 233 2.85 -26.34 -1.21
CA MET A 233 2.53 -26.51 0.21
C MET A 233 1.13 -25.91 0.46
N SER A 234 0.37 -26.49 1.40
CA SER A 234 -0.99 -26.05 1.74
C SER A 234 -1.03 -24.82 2.66
N THR A 235 0.05 -24.57 3.41
CA THR A 235 0.18 -23.42 4.33
C THR A 235 1.55 -22.74 4.20
N PRO A 236 1.60 -21.39 4.34
CA PRO A 236 2.86 -20.66 4.21
C PRO A 236 3.81 -20.87 5.38
N MET A 237 3.29 -21.38 6.51
CA MET A 237 4.04 -21.60 7.75
C MET A 237 3.59 -22.90 8.42
N PRO A 238 4.50 -23.69 9.03
CA PRO A 238 4.12 -24.87 9.82
C PRO A 238 3.59 -24.43 11.19
N THR A 239 2.64 -25.16 11.73
CA THR A 239 2.08 -24.92 13.08
C THR A 239 3.10 -25.03 14.21
N SER A 240 4.11 -25.91 14.05
CA SER A 240 5.20 -26.14 15.03
C SER A 240 6.45 -25.30 14.80
N GLY A 241 6.52 -24.55 13.70
CA GLY A 241 7.76 -24.11 13.09
C GLY A 241 8.41 -22.83 13.59
N HIS A 242 7.81 -22.11 14.55
CA HIS A 242 8.50 -20.97 15.16
C HIS A 242 9.74 -21.37 15.98
N ASN A 243 9.82 -22.62 16.42
CA ASN A 243 10.90 -23.11 17.26
C ASN A 243 12.24 -23.21 16.52
N ASP A 244 12.21 -23.33 15.19
CA ASP A 244 13.40 -23.59 14.38
C ASP A 244 14.10 -22.35 13.85
N LEU A 245 13.40 -21.17 13.82
CA LEU A 245 13.98 -19.92 13.31
C LEU A 245 15.07 -19.33 14.23
N THR A 246 15.19 -19.78 15.46
CA THR A 246 16.23 -19.33 16.41
C THR A 246 17.45 -20.24 16.43
N LYS A 247 17.41 -21.39 15.76
CA LYS A 247 18.51 -22.37 15.77
C LYS A 247 19.77 -21.81 15.11
N ASP A 248 20.90 -22.28 15.58
CA ASP A 248 22.19 -22.11 14.91
C ASP A 248 22.16 -22.81 13.55
N GLY A 249 22.77 -22.19 12.56
CA GLY A 249 22.85 -22.74 11.20
C GLY A 249 23.79 -21.89 10.36
N GLU A 250 24.22 -22.46 9.23
CA GLU A 250 25.15 -21.81 8.32
C GLU A 250 24.52 -20.49 7.77
N PRO A 251 25.33 -19.43 7.67
CA PRO A 251 24.93 -18.19 7.02
C PRO A 251 24.56 -18.44 5.55
N VAL A 252 23.57 -17.67 5.05
CA VAL A 252 23.20 -17.69 3.63
C VAL A 252 23.42 -16.33 2.98
N ASP A 253 23.43 -16.29 1.64
CA ASP A 253 23.57 -15.04 0.90
C ASP A 253 22.47 -14.02 1.29
N GLN A 254 22.91 -12.95 1.94
CA GLN A 254 22.04 -11.90 2.44
C GLN A 254 21.33 -11.14 1.30
N LYS A 255 21.98 -10.98 0.12
CA LYS A 255 21.39 -10.27 -1.02
C LYS A 255 20.23 -11.08 -1.60
N VAL A 256 20.41 -12.38 -1.77
CA VAL A 256 19.36 -13.30 -2.24
C VAL A 256 18.21 -13.31 -1.24
N TYR A 257 18.51 -13.47 0.06
CA TYR A 257 17.48 -13.48 1.10
C TYR A 257 16.66 -12.18 1.11
N ARG A 258 17.32 -11.02 1.12
CA ARG A 258 16.65 -9.71 1.08
C ARG A 258 15.83 -9.52 -0.19
N SER A 259 16.31 -10.00 -1.34
CA SER A 259 15.58 -9.96 -2.59
C SER A 259 14.28 -10.79 -2.52
N MET A 260 14.33 -11.99 -1.91
CA MET A 260 13.14 -12.82 -1.69
C MET A 260 12.15 -12.14 -0.76
N ILE A 261 12.60 -11.62 0.39
CA ILE A 261 11.74 -10.92 1.35
C ILE A 261 11.11 -9.68 0.74
N GLY A 262 11.89 -8.84 0.03
CA GLY A 262 11.34 -7.65 -0.63
C GLY A 262 10.27 -7.99 -1.67
N SER A 263 10.49 -9.06 -2.45
CA SER A 263 9.50 -9.54 -3.41
C SER A 263 8.21 -10.05 -2.73
N LEU A 264 8.33 -10.76 -1.61
CA LEU A 264 7.19 -11.27 -0.86
C LEU A 264 6.43 -10.16 -0.11
N LEU A 265 7.13 -9.16 0.44
CA LEU A 265 6.50 -7.98 1.06
C LEU A 265 5.64 -7.21 0.04
N TYR A 266 6.15 -7.04 -1.19
CA TYR A 266 5.36 -6.44 -2.27
C TYR A 266 4.11 -7.27 -2.60
N LEU A 267 4.21 -8.59 -2.58
CA LEU A 267 3.08 -9.50 -2.83
C LEU A 267 2.02 -9.44 -1.71
N CYS A 268 2.40 -9.10 -0.48
CA CYS A 268 1.44 -8.91 0.62
C CYS A 268 0.38 -7.82 0.32
N ALA A 269 0.57 -7.00 -0.71
CA ALA A 269 -0.41 -6.00 -1.15
C ALA A 269 -1.73 -6.62 -1.66
N SER A 270 -1.70 -7.85 -2.19
CA SER A 270 -2.87 -8.61 -2.65
C SER A 270 -3.03 -9.98 -1.98
N ARG A 271 -2.03 -10.39 -1.17
CA ARG A 271 -1.96 -11.69 -0.49
C ARG A 271 -1.80 -11.50 1.01
N PRO A 272 -2.86 -11.06 1.72
CA PRO A 272 -2.83 -10.93 3.19
C PRO A 272 -2.53 -12.24 3.91
N ASP A 273 -2.89 -13.37 3.33
CA ASP A 273 -2.70 -14.72 3.87
C ASP A 273 -1.22 -15.12 4.10
N ILE A 274 -0.26 -14.47 3.42
CA ILE A 274 1.17 -14.70 3.67
C ILE A 274 1.79 -13.66 4.61
N MET A 275 1.05 -12.65 5.03
CA MET A 275 1.60 -11.47 5.72
C MET A 275 2.38 -11.85 6.98
N LEU A 276 1.82 -12.68 7.86
CA LEU A 276 2.49 -13.13 9.08
C LEU A 276 3.82 -13.81 8.76
N SER A 277 3.79 -14.79 7.85
CA SER A 277 4.96 -15.59 7.50
C SER A 277 6.10 -14.74 6.93
N VAL A 278 5.75 -13.77 6.06
CA VAL A 278 6.70 -12.84 5.47
C VAL A 278 7.28 -11.90 6.52
N CYS A 279 6.42 -11.31 7.38
CA CYS A 279 6.87 -10.42 8.45
C CYS A 279 7.77 -11.13 9.47
N MET A 280 7.50 -12.39 9.78
CA MET A 280 8.36 -13.21 10.65
C MET A 280 9.74 -13.44 10.02
N CYS A 281 9.79 -13.85 8.74
CA CYS A 281 11.05 -14.05 8.02
C CYS A 281 11.83 -12.72 7.83
N ALA A 282 11.13 -11.61 7.64
CA ALA A 282 11.75 -10.30 7.48
C ALA A 282 12.59 -9.85 8.69
N ARG A 283 12.32 -10.36 9.89
CA ARG A 283 13.07 -10.05 11.11
C ARG A 283 14.55 -10.48 11.03
N TYR A 284 14.88 -11.45 10.17
CA TYR A 284 16.22 -12.06 10.06
C TYR A 284 17.05 -11.55 8.88
N GLN A 285 16.63 -10.47 8.20
CA GLN A 285 17.30 -9.91 7.02
C GLN A 285 18.74 -9.41 7.28
N ALA A 286 19.09 -9.10 8.54
CA ALA A 286 20.41 -8.61 8.91
C ALA A 286 21.46 -9.73 8.89
N ALA A 287 21.09 -10.94 9.37
CA ALA A 287 21.95 -12.10 9.45
C ALA A 287 21.15 -13.39 9.17
N PRO A 288 20.78 -13.63 7.88
CA PRO A 288 19.96 -14.78 7.54
C PRO A 288 20.76 -16.07 7.60
N LYS A 289 20.11 -17.13 8.12
CA LYS A 289 20.63 -18.49 8.21
C LYS A 289 19.84 -19.45 7.32
N GLU A 290 20.33 -20.68 7.16
CA GLU A 290 19.70 -21.71 6.32
C GLU A 290 18.26 -22.02 6.75
N CYS A 291 17.97 -22.07 8.06
CA CYS A 291 16.63 -22.27 8.58
C CYS A 291 15.66 -21.16 8.15
N HIS A 292 16.13 -19.90 8.12
CA HIS A 292 15.35 -18.75 7.64
C HIS A 292 15.07 -18.86 6.14
N LEU A 293 16.08 -19.27 5.35
CA LEU A 293 15.89 -19.46 3.90
C LEU A 293 14.90 -20.60 3.60
N LYS A 294 14.94 -21.70 4.38
CA LYS A 294 13.95 -22.80 4.28
C LYS A 294 12.54 -22.30 4.56
N ALA A 295 12.36 -21.41 5.55
CA ALA A 295 11.06 -20.80 5.86
C ALA A 295 10.57 -19.91 4.71
N VAL A 296 11.42 -19.06 4.13
CA VAL A 296 11.08 -18.24 2.96
C VAL A 296 10.71 -19.10 1.75
N LYS A 297 11.49 -20.16 1.46
CA LYS A 297 11.17 -21.10 0.38
C LYS A 297 9.83 -21.81 0.60
N ARG A 298 9.43 -22.07 1.86
CA ARG A 298 8.09 -22.62 2.16
C ARG A 298 6.98 -21.65 1.76
N ILE A 299 7.13 -20.35 2.01
CA ILE A 299 6.16 -19.34 1.56
C ILE A 299 6.03 -19.39 0.03
N VAL A 300 7.14 -19.45 -0.70
CA VAL A 300 7.10 -19.55 -2.16
C VAL A 300 6.40 -20.84 -2.62
N ARG A 301 6.65 -21.97 -1.95
CA ARG A 301 5.95 -23.25 -2.24
C ARG A 301 4.46 -23.18 -1.97
N TYR A 302 4.02 -22.42 -0.96
CA TYR A 302 2.60 -22.15 -0.75
C TYR A 302 2.00 -21.31 -1.89
N LEU A 303 2.73 -20.31 -2.40
CA LEU A 303 2.31 -19.53 -3.55
C LEU A 303 2.23 -20.35 -4.85
N ILE A 304 3.12 -21.35 -5.03
CA ILE A 304 3.04 -22.31 -6.14
C ILE A 304 1.72 -23.10 -6.10
N HIS A 305 1.23 -23.44 -4.90
CA HIS A 305 -0.06 -24.09 -4.71
C HIS A 305 -1.25 -23.16 -4.92
N THR A 306 -1.05 -21.84 -4.79
CA THR A 306 -2.11 -20.81 -4.84
C THR A 306 -1.73 -19.62 -5.74
N PRO A 307 -1.32 -19.84 -7.01
CA PRO A 307 -0.72 -18.77 -7.82
C PRO A 307 -1.71 -17.69 -8.24
N ASN A 308 -2.99 -18.02 -8.34
CA ASN A 308 -4.03 -17.12 -8.84
C ASN A 308 -4.89 -16.51 -7.71
N PHE A 309 -4.53 -16.78 -6.44
CA PHE A 309 -5.28 -16.24 -5.32
C PHE A 309 -5.12 -14.72 -5.22
N GLY A 310 -6.21 -14.04 -4.87
CA GLY A 310 -6.28 -12.61 -4.66
C GLY A 310 -7.46 -12.23 -3.78
N ILE A 311 -7.62 -10.94 -3.52
CA ILE A 311 -8.70 -10.40 -2.70
C ILE A 311 -9.93 -10.21 -3.59
N TRP A 312 -11.08 -10.59 -3.09
CA TRP A 312 -12.37 -10.41 -3.72
C TRP A 312 -13.22 -9.36 -3.01
N TYR A 313 -13.70 -8.38 -3.73
CA TYR A 313 -14.63 -7.35 -3.29
C TYR A 313 -16.01 -7.61 -3.90
N PRO A 314 -16.95 -8.20 -3.16
CA PRO A 314 -18.27 -8.51 -3.70
C PRO A 314 -19.13 -7.26 -3.84
N LYS A 315 -19.93 -7.17 -4.90
CA LYS A 315 -21.02 -6.21 -5.01
C LYS A 315 -22.14 -6.52 -4.02
N ARG A 316 -23.01 -5.55 -3.74
CA ARG A 316 -24.22 -5.69 -2.90
C ARG A 316 -23.92 -6.17 -1.47
N SER A 317 -22.75 -5.90 -0.94
CA SER A 317 -22.48 -6.05 0.49
C SER A 317 -22.94 -4.80 1.25
N SER A 318 -23.17 -4.91 2.57
CA SER A 318 -23.23 -3.72 3.42
C SER A 318 -21.94 -2.90 3.28
N PHE A 319 -21.96 -1.66 3.70
CA PHE A 319 -20.77 -0.79 3.66
C PHE A 319 -20.35 -0.37 5.07
N ASP A 320 -20.62 -1.24 6.05
CA ASP A 320 -20.28 -1.00 7.45
C ASP A 320 -18.79 -1.19 7.68
N LEU A 321 -18.19 -0.24 8.39
CA LEU A 321 -16.80 -0.32 8.78
C LEU A 321 -16.67 -1.18 10.04
N VAL A 322 -15.81 -2.19 10.03
CA VAL A 322 -15.51 -3.05 11.18
C VAL A 322 -14.03 -3.39 11.22
N GLY A 323 -13.45 -3.47 12.43
CA GLY A 323 -12.09 -3.90 12.67
C GLY A 323 -11.99 -5.11 13.57
N TYR A 324 -10.97 -5.93 13.34
CA TYR A 324 -10.57 -7.05 14.19
C TYR A 324 -9.15 -6.82 14.67
N SER A 325 -8.88 -7.14 15.92
CA SER A 325 -7.54 -7.10 16.48
C SER A 325 -7.26 -8.34 17.32
N ASP A 326 -6.07 -8.88 17.19
CA ASP A 326 -5.55 -10.00 17.96
C ASP A 326 -4.07 -9.76 18.29
N SER A 327 -3.56 -10.40 19.30
CA SER A 327 -2.14 -10.44 19.60
C SER A 327 -1.72 -11.81 20.14
N ASP A 328 -0.60 -12.32 19.65
CA ASP A 328 0.08 -13.40 20.37
C ASP A 328 0.66 -12.86 21.68
N TYR A 329 0.98 -13.74 22.60
CA TYR A 329 1.67 -13.38 23.85
C TYR A 329 3.09 -13.92 23.86
N ALA A 330 4.07 -13.00 23.86
CA ALA A 330 5.49 -13.33 23.94
C ALA A 330 5.95 -14.34 22.86
N GLY A 331 5.34 -14.31 21.66
CA GLY A 331 5.57 -15.31 20.61
C GLY A 331 6.94 -15.25 19.97
N ASP A 332 7.63 -14.09 20.01
CA ASP A 332 9.02 -14.01 19.59
C ASP A 332 9.93 -14.61 20.66
N LYS A 333 10.61 -15.71 20.31
CA LYS A 333 11.46 -16.44 21.27
C LYS A 333 12.78 -15.75 21.59
N VAL A 334 13.21 -14.81 20.75
CA VAL A 334 14.47 -14.08 20.93
C VAL A 334 14.32 -12.99 21.98
N ASP A 335 13.32 -12.13 21.82
CA ASP A 335 13.15 -10.95 22.67
C ASP A 335 11.81 -10.90 23.41
N ARG A 336 11.02 -11.99 23.36
CA ARG A 336 9.75 -12.15 24.07
C ARG A 336 8.71 -11.08 23.75
N LYS A 337 8.81 -10.42 22.61
CA LYS A 337 7.82 -9.46 22.14
C LYS A 337 6.66 -10.17 21.45
N SER A 338 5.49 -9.57 21.61
CA SER A 338 4.26 -10.02 20.98
C SER A 338 4.15 -9.53 19.53
N THR A 339 3.32 -10.18 18.72
CA THR A 339 2.94 -9.75 17.37
C THR A 339 1.47 -9.30 17.39
N SER A 340 1.21 -8.06 16.98
CA SER A 340 -0.15 -7.56 16.78
C SER A 340 -0.62 -7.86 15.36
N GLY A 341 -1.83 -8.39 15.24
CA GLY A 341 -2.55 -8.60 14.00
C GLY A 341 -3.81 -7.76 13.95
N THR A 342 -4.05 -7.09 12.83
CA THR A 342 -5.29 -6.33 12.64
C THR A 342 -5.81 -6.52 11.22
N CYS A 343 -7.13 -6.46 11.06
CA CYS A 343 -7.76 -6.36 9.74
C CYS A 343 -9.04 -5.51 9.82
N GLN A 344 -9.29 -4.72 8.76
CA GLN A 344 -10.41 -3.81 8.67
C GLN A 344 -11.19 -4.05 7.39
N PHE A 345 -12.52 -4.07 7.52
CA PHE A 345 -13.44 -4.33 6.43
C PHE A 345 -14.37 -3.14 6.19
N LEU A 346 -14.74 -2.94 4.94
CA LEU A 346 -15.94 -2.20 4.53
C LEU A 346 -16.95 -3.20 3.99
N GLY A 347 -17.99 -3.47 4.79
CA GLY A 347 -18.90 -4.58 4.55
C GLY A 347 -18.14 -5.92 4.52
N ARG A 348 -18.12 -6.56 3.37
CA ARG A 348 -17.37 -7.81 3.16
C ARG A 348 -16.01 -7.61 2.49
N SER A 349 -15.63 -6.38 2.18
CA SER A 349 -14.39 -6.04 1.49
C SER A 349 -13.25 -5.83 2.49
N LEU A 350 -12.22 -6.68 2.46
CA LEU A 350 -11.01 -6.50 3.26
C LEU A 350 -10.18 -5.36 2.66
N VAL A 351 -10.06 -4.24 3.41
CA VAL A 351 -9.44 -3.02 2.91
C VAL A 351 -8.05 -2.79 3.50
N SER A 352 -7.87 -3.16 4.77
CA SER A 352 -6.60 -2.95 5.47
C SER A 352 -6.28 -4.15 6.35
N TRP A 353 -4.98 -4.44 6.51
CA TRP A 353 -4.47 -5.51 7.38
C TRP A 353 -3.03 -5.25 7.77
N SER A 354 -2.63 -5.82 8.90
CA SER A 354 -1.25 -5.76 9.35
C SER A 354 -0.88 -6.95 10.24
N SER A 355 0.40 -7.30 10.20
CA SER A 355 1.06 -8.18 11.17
C SER A 355 2.35 -7.51 11.60
N LYS A 356 2.43 -7.05 12.85
CA LYS A 356 3.54 -6.22 13.31
C LYS A 356 4.02 -6.65 14.69
N LYS A 357 5.34 -6.88 14.81
CA LYS A 357 5.99 -7.10 16.10
C LYS A 357 5.86 -5.85 16.97
N GLN A 358 5.47 -6.03 18.22
CA GLN A 358 5.36 -4.93 19.19
C GLN A 358 6.75 -4.40 19.56
N ASN A 359 6.83 -3.11 19.88
CA ASN A 359 8.10 -2.47 20.23
C ASN A 359 8.53 -2.77 21.68
N LEU A 360 7.57 -3.10 22.56
CA LEU A 360 7.76 -3.37 23.98
C LEU A 360 7.39 -4.83 24.29
N VAL A 361 7.93 -5.35 25.38
CA VAL A 361 7.53 -6.64 25.95
C VAL A 361 6.28 -6.40 26.78
N SER A 362 5.20 -7.09 26.49
CA SER A 362 3.98 -7.05 27.26
C SER A 362 4.07 -7.95 28.49
N LEU A 363 3.62 -7.47 29.64
CA LEU A 363 3.65 -8.20 30.90
C LEU A 363 2.46 -9.15 31.11
N SER A 364 1.44 -9.04 30.25
CA SER A 364 0.27 -9.91 30.27
C SER A 364 -0.34 -10.04 28.88
N THR A 365 -1.17 -11.07 28.68
CA THR A 365 -1.96 -11.25 27.46
C THR A 365 -2.90 -10.06 27.22
N ALA A 366 -3.53 -9.55 28.28
CA ALA A 366 -4.42 -8.40 28.18
C ALA A 366 -3.70 -7.14 27.70
N GLU A 367 -2.44 -6.94 28.10
CA GLU A 367 -1.61 -5.83 27.65
C GLU A 367 -1.23 -5.96 26.17
N ALA A 368 -0.79 -7.15 25.75
CA ALA A 368 -0.47 -7.43 24.35
C ALA A 368 -1.67 -7.17 23.43
N GLU A 369 -2.84 -7.65 23.82
CA GLU A 369 -4.11 -7.43 23.13
C GLU A 369 -4.49 -5.95 23.09
N TYR A 370 -4.34 -5.25 24.19
CA TYR A 370 -4.66 -3.82 24.26
C TYR A 370 -3.77 -2.98 23.34
N ILE A 371 -2.50 -3.34 23.19
CA ILE A 371 -1.59 -2.71 22.20
C ILE A 371 -2.08 -2.95 20.77
N ALA A 372 -2.57 -4.15 20.46
CA ALA A 372 -3.16 -4.47 19.15
C ALA A 372 -4.45 -3.68 18.89
N VAL A 373 -5.33 -3.59 19.89
CA VAL A 373 -6.55 -2.75 19.87
C VAL A 373 -6.20 -1.30 19.54
N GLY A 374 -5.16 -0.72 20.17
CA GLY A 374 -4.71 0.65 19.90
C GLY A 374 -4.29 0.86 18.44
N SER A 375 -3.60 -0.11 17.87
CA SER A 375 -3.19 -0.06 16.46
C SER A 375 -4.38 -0.16 15.50
N CYS A 376 -5.33 -1.04 15.81
CA CYS A 376 -6.58 -1.19 15.05
C CYS A 376 -7.45 0.07 15.14
N CYS A 377 -7.60 0.63 16.34
CA CYS A 377 -8.33 1.87 16.59
C CYS A 377 -7.79 3.03 15.74
N ALA A 378 -6.46 3.26 15.74
CA ALA A 378 -5.85 4.30 14.93
C ALA A 378 -6.14 4.13 13.43
N GLN A 379 -6.10 2.90 12.92
CA GLN A 379 -6.43 2.61 11.52
C GLN A 379 -7.90 2.85 11.21
N LEU A 380 -8.82 2.40 12.07
CA LEU A 380 -10.25 2.65 11.91
C LEU A 380 -10.59 4.14 11.92
N LEU A 381 -9.97 4.93 12.81
CA LEU A 381 -10.15 6.38 12.84
C LEU A 381 -9.68 7.06 11.55
N TRP A 382 -8.52 6.64 11.04
CA TRP A 382 -8.04 7.13 9.75
C TRP A 382 -9.02 6.78 8.62
N MET A 383 -9.53 5.54 8.58
CA MET A 383 -10.53 5.12 7.57
C MET A 383 -11.83 5.90 7.72
N THR A 384 -12.32 6.11 8.95
CA THR A 384 -13.51 6.92 9.22
C THR A 384 -13.37 8.35 8.71
N GLN A 385 -12.19 8.96 8.89
CA GLN A 385 -11.92 10.30 8.37
C GLN A 385 -11.88 10.30 6.84
N THR A 386 -11.20 9.31 6.22
CA THR A 386 -11.14 9.16 4.76
C THR A 386 -12.54 8.97 4.16
N LEU A 387 -13.42 8.19 4.79
CA LEU A 387 -14.79 7.99 4.34
C LEU A 387 -15.63 9.27 4.31
N LYS A 388 -15.31 10.27 5.15
CA LYS A 388 -15.98 11.59 5.09
C LYS A 388 -15.74 12.31 3.78
N ASP A 389 -14.58 12.13 3.16
CA ASP A 389 -14.29 12.73 1.83
C ASP A 389 -15.20 12.12 0.75
N TYR A 390 -15.69 10.89 0.94
CA TYR A 390 -16.73 10.27 0.10
C TYR A 390 -18.16 10.68 0.50
N GLY A 391 -18.33 11.43 1.61
CA GLY A 391 -19.62 11.82 2.16
C GLY A 391 -20.27 10.76 3.04
N ILE A 392 -19.48 9.81 3.53
CA ILE A 392 -19.93 8.73 4.42
C ILE A 392 -19.51 9.05 5.84
N TYR A 393 -20.49 9.13 6.75
CA TYR A 393 -20.28 9.46 8.15
C TYR A 393 -20.58 8.22 9.01
N VAL A 394 -19.53 7.68 9.65
CA VAL A 394 -19.64 6.48 10.49
C VAL A 394 -19.33 6.88 11.94
N LYS A 395 -20.11 6.33 12.87
CA LYS A 395 -19.91 6.43 14.32
C LYS A 395 -20.08 5.04 14.93
N HIS A 396 -19.60 4.87 16.17
CA HIS A 396 -19.69 3.61 16.90
C HIS A 396 -19.13 2.42 16.11
N VAL A 397 -17.94 2.64 15.49
CA VAL A 397 -17.30 1.62 14.65
C VAL A 397 -16.94 0.39 15.50
N PRO A 398 -17.47 -0.80 15.22
CA PRO A 398 -17.13 -2.01 15.95
C PRO A 398 -15.65 -2.35 15.80
N LEU A 399 -14.95 -2.47 16.94
CA LEU A 399 -13.63 -3.05 17.03
C LEU A 399 -13.71 -4.34 17.83
N LEU A 400 -13.46 -5.46 17.18
CA LEU A 400 -13.66 -6.79 17.69
C LEU A 400 -12.35 -7.36 18.25
N CYS A 401 -12.36 -7.73 19.53
CA CYS A 401 -11.27 -8.34 20.25
C CYS A 401 -11.78 -9.55 21.03
N ASP A 402 -11.04 -10.63 21.14
CA ASP A 402 -11.45 -11.82 21.88
C ASP A 402 -11.01 -11.80 23.36
N ASN A 403 -10.22 -10.81 23.78
CA ASN A 403 -9.79 -10.66 25.16
C ASN A 403 -10.69 -9.70 25.97
N LYS A 404 -11.54 -10.30 26.82
CA LYS A 404 -12.46 -9.53 27.69
C LYS A 404 -11.74 -8.58 28.67
N SER A 405 -10.51 -8.90 29.10
CA SER A 405 -9.74 -8.07 29.99
C SER A 405 -9.23 -6.81 29.27
N ALA A 406 -8.75 -6.95 28.04
CA ALA A 406 -8.36 -5.82 27.19
C ALA A 406 -9.56 -4.88 26.92
N ILE A 407 -10.74 -5.44 26.64
CA ILE A 407 -11.97 -4.66 26.43
C ILE A 407 -12.35 -3.89 27.71
N LYS A 408 -12.29 -4.53 28.89
CA LYS A 408 -12.57 -3.88 30.16
C LYS A 408 -11.63 -2.71 30.45
N ILE A 409 -10.34 -2.83 30.10
CA ILE A 409 -9.37 -1.73 30.21
C ILE A 409 -9.82 -0.55 29.34
N GLY A 410 -10.29 -0.79 28.13
CA GLY A 410 -10.76 0.25 27.20
C GLY A 410 -12.02 0.98 27.69
N HIS A 411 -12.90 0.31 28.43
CA HIS A 411 -14.13 0.91 28.98
C HIS A 411 -13.95 1.54 30.37
N ASN A 412 -12.88 1.20 31.10
CA ASN A 412 -12.74 1.60 32.50
C ASN A 412 -11.79 2.79 32.66
N PRO A 413 -12.27 3.98 33.11
CA PRO A 413 -11.44 5.18 33.31
C PRO A 413 -10.49 5.08 34.51
N VAL A 414 -10.63 4.05 35.37
CA VAL A 414 -9.81 3.93 36.60
C VAL A 414 -8.45 3.32 36.25
N GLN A 415 -7.39 4.08 36.47
CA GLN A 415 -6.02 3.62 36.32
C GLN A 415 -5.69 2.50 37.33
N HIS A 416 -5.43 1.30 36.82
CA HIS A 416 -4.79 0.27 37.61
C HIS A 416 -3.29 0.57 37.73
N SER A 417 -2.74 0.54 38.95
CA SER A 417 -1.32 0.79 39.24
C SER A 417 -0.33 -0.06 38.43
N ARG A 418 -0.80 -1.17 37.85
CA ARG A 418 -0.03 -2.12 37.02
C ARG A 418 0.11 -1.70 35.56
N THR A 419 -0.52 -0.62 35.09
CA THR A 419 -0.59 -0.24 33.67
C THR A 419 -0.04 1.15 33.37
N LYS A 420 0.63 1.80 34.33
CA LYS A 420 1.17 3.18 34.19
C LYS A 420 2.11 3.37 32.98
N HIS A 421 2.86 2.36 32.58
CA HIS A 421 3.80 2.42 31.47
C HIS A 421 3.13 2.42 30.08
N ILE A 422 1.79 2.19 29.99
CA ILE A 422 1.02 2.21 28.74
C ILE A 422 0.10 3.46 28.69
N GLU A 423 0.28 4.39 29.60
CA GLU A 423 -0.62 5.51 29.90
C GLU A 423 -1.13 6.27 28.65
N VAL A 424 -0.26 6.65 27.73
CA VAL A 424 -0.65 7.39 26.52
C VAL A 424 -1.59 6.59 25.62
N ARG A 425 -1.39 5.27 25.48
CA ARG A 425 -2.27 4.42 24.69
C ARG A 425 -3.61 4.13 25.38
N HIS A 426 -3.60 4.05 26.72
CA HIS A 426 -4.82 3.91 27.50
C HIS A 426 -5.76 5.08 27.25
N HIS A 427 -5.27 6.30 27.40
CA HIS A 427 -6.06 7.52 27.18
C HIS A 427 -6.59 7.59 25.74
N PHE A 428 -5.77 7.27 24.75
CA PHE A 428 -6.18 7.31 23.34
C PHE A 428 -7.40 6.42 23.05
N ILE A 429 -7.37 5.14 23.47
CA ILE A 429 -8.50 4.21 23.20
C ILE A 429 -9.72 4.62 24.01
N GLN A 430 -9.54 4.92 25.31
CA GLN A 430 -10.62 5.34 26.20
C GLN A 430 -11.32 6.59 25.72
N ASP A 431 -10.58 7.58 25.24
CA ASP A 431 -11.12 8.82 24.69
C ASP A 431 -12.02 8.55 23.48
N HIS A 432 -11.61 7.68 22.56
CA HIS A 432 -12.38 7.38 21.36
C HIS A 432 -13.58 6.47 21.64
N VAL A 433 -13.48 5.62 22.65
CA VAL A 433 -14.64 4.83 23.16
C VAL A 433 -15.65 5.77 23.84
N ALA A 434 -15.20 6.67 24.71
CA ALA A 434 -16.05 7.63 25.40
C ALA A 434 -16.75 8.62 24.45
N LYS A 435 -16.06 9.04 23.37
CA LYS A 435 -16.63 9.89 22.29
C LYS A 435 -17.60 9.15 21.37
N GLY A 436 -17.69 7.81 21.47
CA GLY A 436 -18.51 6.99 20.59
C GLY A 436 -17.94 6.87 19.16
N ASP A 437 -16.68 7.13 18.94
CA ASP A 437 -16.02 6.91 17.66
C ASP A 437 -15.84 5.40 17.42
N ILE A 438 -15.44 4.67 18.46
CA ILE A 438 -15.18 3.21 18.44
C ILE A 438 -16.05 2.52 19.47
N ASP A 439 -16.54 1.34 19.13
CA ASP A 439 -17.29 0.44 20.01
C ASP A 439 -16.53 -0.88 20.19
N LEU A 440 -15.90 -1.05 21.36
CA LEU A 440 -15.16 -2.28 21.67
C LEU A 440 -16.09 -3.42 21.96
N LYS A 441 -16.07 -4.47 21.15
CA LYS A 441 -16.92 -5.65 21.27
C LYS A 441 -16.12 -6.93 21.40
N HIS A 442 -16.67 -7.85 22.18
CA HIS A 442 -16.11 -9.20 22.28
C HIS A 442 -16.50 -10.04 21.06
N VAL A 443 -15.51 -10.67 20.46
CA VAL A 443 -15.69 -11.72 19.45
C VAL A 443 -15.20 -13.05 20.04
N ARG A 444 -15.84 -14.15 19.65
CA ARG A 444 -15.36 -15.49 20.04
C ARG A 444 -14.08 -15.80 19.28
N THR A 445 -13.14 -16.49 19.93
CA THR A 445 -11.83 -16.84 19.33
C THR A 445 -11.98 -17.63 18.03
N ASP A 446 -12.97 -18.51 17.90
CA ASP A 446 -13.23 -19.23 16.65
C ASP A 446 -13.69 -18.33 15.48
N LYS A 447 -14.12 -17.09 15.76
CA LYS A 447 -14.52 -16.06 14.79
C LYS A 447 -13.54 -14.89 14.70
N GLN A 448 -12.37 -14.98 15.35
CA GLN A 448 -11.36 -13.95 15.31
C GLN A 448 -10.59 -13.99 13.97
N LEU A 449 -10.90 -13.06 13.08
CA LEU A 449 -10.26 -13.01 11.75
C LEU A 449 -8.81 -12.54 11.80
N ALA A 450 -8.42 -11.83 12.86
CA ALA A 450 -7.06 -11.34 13.01
C ALA A 450 -6.05 -12.43 13.41
N ASP A 451 -6.49 -13.63 13.82
CA ASP A 451 -5.64 -14.76 14.19
C ASP A 451 -4.64 -15.15 13.08
N ILE A 452 -5.04 -15.06 11.81
CA ILE A 452 -4.17 -15.38 10.67
C ILE A 452 -2.94 -14.45 10.58
N PHE A 453 -2.98 -13.29 11.24
CA PHE A 453 -1.90 -12.30 11.26
C PHE A 453 -1.01 -12.38 12.51
N THR A 454 -1.31 -13.28 13.46
CA THR A 454 -0.60 -13.40 14.74
C THR A 454 -0.10 -14.80 15.04
N LYS A 455 -0.80 -15.83 14.57
CA LYS A 455 -0.57 -17.22 14.96
C LYS A 455 -0.32 -18.13 13.75
N PRO A 456 0.64 -19.09 13.83
CA PRO A 456 0.68 -20.18 12.88
C PRO A 456 -0.54 -21.09 13.12
N LEU A 457 -1.32 -21.32 12.09
CA LEU A 457 -2.58 -22.04 12.14
C LEU A 457 -2.46 -23.41 11.45
N ASP A 458 -3.26 -24.39 11.90
CA ASP A 458 -3.44 -25.62 11.15
C ASP A 458 -4.14 -25.34 9.79
N GLU A 459 -3.98 -26.27 8.85
CA GLU A 459 -4.46 -26.09 7.47
C GLU A 459 -5.95 -25.79 7.39
N LYS A 460 -6.78 -26.47 8.19
CA LYS A 460 -8.25 -26.30 8.15
C LYS A 460 -8.64 -24.90 8.61
N VAL A 461 -8.11 -24.47 9.75
CA VAL A 461 -8.38 -23.13 10.31
C VAL A 461 -7.82 -22.05 9.38
N PHE A 462 -6.58 -22.24 8.88
CA PHE A 462 -5.97 -21.31 7.94
C PHE A 462 -6.80 -21.12 6.66
N CYS A 463 -7.23 -22.22 6.03
CA CYS A 463 -8.05 -22.15 4.81
C CYS A 463 -9.43 -21.52 5.06
N ARG A 464 -10.04 -21.80 6.23
CA ARG A 464 -11.30 -21.16 6.63
C ARG A 464 -11.13 -19.64 6.77
N LEU A 465 -10.16 -19.18 7.57
CA LEU A 465 -9.92 -17.76 7.78
C LEU A 465 -9.52 -17.04 6.48
N ARG A 466 -8.68 -17.67 5.64
CA ARG A 466 -8.37 -17.15 4.30
C ARG A 466 -9.64 -16.92 3.47
N GLY A 467 -10.58 -17.86 3.49
CA GLY A 467 -11.88 -17.73 2.81
C GLY A 467 -12.74 -16.62 3.40
N GLU A 468 -12.81 -16.51 4.75
CA GLU A 468 -13.55 -15.45 5.44
C GLU A 468 -12.96 -14.05 5.20
N LEU A 469 -11.65 -13.95 4.91
CA LEU A 469 -11.00 -12.73 4.43
C LEU A 469 -11.30 -12.41 2.95
N ASN A 470 -12.12 -13.22 2.27
CA ASN A 470 -12.39 -13.13 0.83
C ASN A 470 -11.13 -13.23 -0.04
N ILE A 471 -10.18 -14.07 0.34
CA ILE A 471 -9.03 -14.42 -0.50
C ILE A 471 -9.38 -15.68 -1.28
N ILE A 472 -9.64 -15.52 -2.56
CA ILE A 472 -10.17 -16.56 -3.43
C ILE A 472 -9.30 -16.75 -4.67
N ASP A 473 -9.49 -17.87 -5.36
CA ASP A 473 -8.85 -18.11 -6.65
C ASP A 473 -9.53 -17.25 -7.74
N ALA A 474 -8.79 -16.28 -8.25
CA ALA A 474 -9.28 -15.35 -9.27
C ALA A 474 -9.52 -16.01 -10.65
N SER A 475 -9.03 -17.22 -10.88
CA SER A 475 -9.29 -17.98 -12.12
C SER A 475 -10.74 -18.51 -12.20
N ASN A 476 -11.42 -18.62 -11.06
CA ASN A 476 -12.81 -19.07 -10.99
C ASN A 476 -13.84 -17.94 -11.17
N LEU A 477 -13.37 -16.72 -11.47
CA LEU A 477 -14.22 -15.55 -11.69
C LEU A 477 -14.45 -15.37 -13.19
N GLU A 478 -15.67 -15.54 -13.67
CA GLU A 478 -16.08 -15.29 -15.06
C GLU A 478 -16.15 -13.80 -15.42
#